data_77b5dd15983d5d68e460bbe6e12cd657
#
_entry.id   77b5dd15983d5d68e460bbe6e12cd657
#
_cell.length_a   1.000
_cell.length_b   1.000
_cell.length_c   1.000
_cell.angle_alpha   90.00
_cell.angle_beta   90.00
_cell.angle_gamma   90.00
#
_symmetry.space_group_name_H-M   'P 1'
#
loop_
_entity.id
_entity.type
_entity.pdbx_description
1 polymer ?
#
loop_
_entity_poly.entity_id
_entity_poly.type
_entity_poly.pdbx_seq_one_letter_code
_entity_poly.pdbx_strand_id
1 'polypeptide(L)'
;MWGGSTYENSRYKQCVIERFTQSLDILNSCGFVAKELFICNHKFYHDALRFNTCLYKKCAIDSKGFLRNCPYMPHSYGHVDNLSEKELLNILESNKYQGIGFVKKDNIKDCCICEFRYACFDCRAFTQDNNLYSKPLKCNYNPYTGVWIEIK
;
A
#
# COMPACT_ATOMS: atom_id res chain seq x y z
N MET A 1 8.61 -11.95 -20.36
CA MET A 1 7.46 -11.74 -21.26
C MET A 1 6.23 -11.60 -20.38
N TRP A 2 5.64 -10.41 -20.28
CA TRP A 2 4.47 -10.11 -19.46
C TRP A 2 3.24 -10.47 -20.27
N GLY A 3 2.49 -11.46 -19.84
CA GLY A 3 1.23 -11.85 -20.47
C GLY A 3 0.06 -11.24 -19.72
N GLY A 4 -0.39 -10.08 -20.13
CA GLY A 4 -1.65 -9.50 -19.67
C GLY A 4 -2.81 -10.01 -20.55
N SER A 5 -3.91 -10.43 -19.95
CA SER A 5 -5.18 -10.64 -20.64
C SER A 5 -6.16 -9.56 -20.24
N THR A 6 -6.67 -8.84 -21.24
CA THR A 6 -7.77 -7.87 -21.07
C THR A 6 -9.11 -8.60 -21.07
N TYR A 7 -9.93 -8.37 -20.05
CA TYR A 7 -11.32 -8.80 -20.01
C TYR A 7 -12.20 -7.57 -20.24
N GLU A 8 -12.96 -7.54 -21.33
CA GLU A 8 -14.04 -6.58 -21.50
C GLU A 8 -15.30 -7.11 -20.80
N ASN A 9 -15.62 -6.50 -19.66
CA ASN A 9 -16.93 -6.66 -19.04
C ASN A 9 -17.79 -5.46 -19.45
N SER A 10 -18.99 -5.70 -19.97
CA SER A 10 -19.93 -4.67 -20.44
C SER A 10 -20.32 -3.63 -19.37
N ARG A 11 -20.12 -3.90 -18.08
CA ARG A 11 -20.33 -3.00 -16.95
C ARG A 11 -19.11 -2.12 -16.61
N TYR A 12 -17.89 -2.55 -16.98
CA TYR A 12 -16.63 -1.87 -16.60
C TYR A 12 -15.73 -1.73 -17.81
N LYS A 13 -16.12 -0.89 -18.76
CA LYS A 13 -15.39 -0.67 -20.04
C LYS A 13 -13.92 -0.24 -19.93
N GLN A 14 -13.37 -0.07 -18.72
CA GLN A 14 -12.00 0.37 -18.50
C GLN A 14 -11.27 -0.41 -17.38
N CYS A 15 -11.68 -1.66 -17.11
CA CYS A 15 -10.97 -2.49 -16.14
C CYS A 15 -9.89 -3.30 -16.86
N VAL A 16 -8.62 -3.04 -16.53
CA VAL A 16 -7.48 -3.86 -16.94
C VAL A 16 -7.24 -4.91 -15.87
N ILE A 17 -7.38 -6.18 -16.21
CA ILE A 17 -7.06 -7.29 -15.31
C ILE A 17 -5.72 -7.87 -15.74
N GLU A 18 -4.70 -7.69 -14.91
CA GLU A 18 -3.39 -8.31 -15.09
C GLU A 18 -3.30 -9.59 -14.25
N ARG A 19 -3.00 -10.71 -14.88
CA ARG A 19 -2.71 -11.97 -14.20
C ARG A 19 -1.22 -12.21 -14.13
N PHE A 20 -0.74 -12.40 -12.93
CA PHE A 20 0.65 -12.81 -12.69
C PHE A 20 0.70 -14.32 -12.43
N THR A 21 1.50 -15.03 -13.22
CA THR A 21 1.71 -16.48 -13.07
C THR A 21 2.85 -16.79 -12.07
N GLN A 22 3.60 -15.76 -11.66
CA GLN A 22 4.68 -15.93 -10.70
C GLN A 22 4.13 -15.98 -9.28
N SER A 23 4.67 -16.90 -8.46
CA SER A 23 4.45 -16.90 -7.01
C SER A 23 4.94 -15.56 -6.45
N LEU A 24 4.04 -14.77 -5.89
CA LEU A 24 4.40 -13.56 -5.17
C LEU A 24 4.99 -13.98 -3.82
N ASP A 25 6.31 -14.02 -3.73
CA ASP A 25 6.98 -14.18 -2.45
C ASP A 25 6.73 -12.93 -1.59
N ILE A 26 5.97 -13.13 -0.52
CA ILE A 26 5.52 -12.07 0.40
C ILE A 26 6.70 -11.28 0.94
N LEU A 27 7.81 -11.96 1.22
CA LEU A 27 8.98 -11.32 1.82
C LEU A 27 9.75 -10.45 0.82
N ASN A 28 9.68 -10.76 -0.47
CA ASN A 28 10.49 -10.10 -1.50
C ASN A 28 9.69 -9.20 -2.44
N SER A 29 8.36 -9.32 -2.49
CA SER A 29 7.55 -8.68 -3.54
C SER A 29 6.91 -7.35 -3.14
N CYS A 30 6.81 -7.01 -1.84
CA CYS A 30 6.08 -5.82 -1.40
C CYS A 30 6.74 -5.15 -0.20
N GLY A 31 6.56 -3.82 -0.11
CA GLY A 31 7.05 -3.02 1.03
C GLY A 31 8.54 -2.70 0.99
N PHE A 32 9.24 -3.04 -0.09
CA PHE A 32 10.64 -2.71 -0.29
C PHE A 32 10.83 -1.20 -0.42
N VAL A 33 11.87 -0.67 0.23
CA VAL A 33 12.25 0.74 0.13
C VAL A 33 13.68 0.81 -0.41
N ALA A 34 13.82 1.29 -1.64
CA ALA A 34 15.10 1.49 -2.32
C ALA A 34 15.04 2.76 -3.17
N LYS A 35 16.18 3.38 -3.43
CA LYS A 35 16.28 4.64 -4.20
C LYS A 35 15.69 4.50 -5.61
N GLU A 36 15.88 3.35 -6.22
CA GLU A 36 15.45 3.02 -7.58
C GLU A 36 13.91 2.95 -7.70
N LEU A 37 13.23 2.80 -6.57
CA LEU A 37 11.77 2.74 -6.49
C LEU A 37 11.13 4.09 -6.14
N PHE A 38 11.91 5.14 -5.98
CA PHE A 38 11.37 6.46 -5.66
C PHE A 38 10.68 7.09 -6.86
N ILE A 39 9.52 7.68 -6.61
CA ILE A 39 8.73 8.36 -7.62
C ILE A 39 8.85 9.86 -7.43
N CYS A 40 9.61 10.50 -8.32
CA CYS A 40 9.86 11.94 -8.30
C CYS A 40 9.04 12.63 -9.40
N ASN A 41 7.72 12.76 -9.17
CA ASN A 41 6.86 13.56 -10.04
C ASN A 41 5.85 14.37 -9.22
N HIS A 42 5.30 15.39 -9.85
CA HIS A 42 4.39 16.35 -9.23
C HIS A 42 3.14 15.70 -8.62
N LYS A 43 2.53 14.74 -9.31
CA LYS A 43 1.33 14.03 -8.84
C LYS A 43 1.63 13.24 -7.57
N PHE A 44 2.68 12.42 -7.60
CA PHE A 44 3.07 11.60 -6.45
C PHE A 44 3.43 12.47 -5.24
N TYR A 45 4.16 13.56 -5.46
CA TYR A 45 4.51 14.51 -4.41
C TYR A 45 3.26 15.09 -3.71
N HIS A 46 2.28 15.55 -4.49
CA HIS A 46 1.02 16.09 -3.93
C HIS A 46 0.19 15.03 -3.20
N ASP A 47 0.16 13.81 -3.71
CA ASP A 47 -0.51 12.70 -3.04
C ASP A 47 0.19 12.38 -1.70
N ALA A 48 1.53 12.31 -1.69
CA ALA A 48 2.33 12.01 -0.50
C ALA A 48 2.22 13.07 0.62
N LEU A 49 2.02 14.33 0.25
CA LEU A 49 1.75 15.41 1.22
C LEU A 49 0.46 15.22 2.00
N ARG A 50 -0.52 14.51 1.43
CA ARG A 50 -1.89 14.43 1.98
C ARG A 50 -2.23 13.04 2.48
N PHE A 51 -1.70 11.99 1.85
CA PHE A 51 -2.19 10.63 1.95
C PHE A 51 -1.05 9.62 2.09
N ASN A 52 -1.43 8.42 2.53
CA ASN A 52 -0.58 7.26 2.40
C ASN A 52 -0.48 6.85 0.92
N THR A 53 0.72 6.84 0.37
CA THR A 53 0.96 6.59 -1.06
C THR A 53 0.65 5.15 -1.50
N CYS A 54 0.52 4.22 -0.54
CA CYS A 54 0.18 2.84 -0.83
C CYS A 54 -1.31 2.51 -0.59
N LEU A 55 -1.95 3.12 0.43
CA LEU A 55 -3.26 2.65 0.92
C LEU A 55 -4.43 3.58 0.57
N TYR A 56 -4.17 4.86 0.27
CA TYR A 56 -5.25 5.80 0.00
C TYR A 56 -6.05 5.43 -1.22
N LYS A 57 -7.38 5.33 -1.07
CA LYS A 57 -8.34 4.93 -2.12
C LYS A 57 -8.04 3.57 -2.77
N LYS A 58 -7.41 2.66 -2.04
CA LYS A 58 -7.17 1.30 -2.50
C LYS A 58 -7.89 0.30 -1.62
N CYS A 59 -8.31 -0.78 -2.22
CA CYS A 59 -8.83 -1.96 -1.53
C CYS A 59 -8.19 -3.21 -2.09
N ALA A 60 -8.24 -4.28 -1.31
CA ALA A 60 -7.78 -5.58 -1.70
C ALA A 60 -8.79 -6.65 -1.25
N ILE A 61 -8.91 -7.69 -2.05
CA ILE A 61 -9.58 -8.93 -1.68
C ILE A 61 -8.48 -9.98 -1.60
N ASP A 62 -8.33 -10.61 -0.44
CA ASP A 62 -7.32 -11.64 -0.27
C ASP A 62 -7.73 -12.97 -0.96
N SER A 63 -6.83 -13.95 -0.99
CA SER A 63 -7.07 -15.25 -1.63
C SER A 63 -8.20 -16.06 -0.99
N LYS A 64 -8.67 -15.65 0.18
CA LYS A 64 -9.80 -16.26 0.89
C LYS A 64 -11.09 -15.47 0.74
N GLY A 65 -11.12 -14.43 -0.08
CA GLY A 65 -12.30 -13.61 -0.33
C GLY A 65 -12.57 -12.51 0.71
N PHE A 66 -11.63 -12.21 1.61
CA PHE A 66 -11.83 -11.16 2.61
C PHE A 66 -11.40 -9.79 2.11
N LEU A 67 -12.27 -8.80 2.31
CA LEU A 67 -11.98 -7.40 2.02
C LEU A 67 -10.98 -6.83 3.04
N ARG A 68 -9.92 -6.20 2.55
CA ARG A 68 -8.84 -5.60 3.34
C ARG A 68 -8.38 -4.27 2.73
N ASN A 69 -7.66 -3.45 3.50
CA ASN A 69 -6.94 -2.29 2.93
C ASN A 69 -5.75 -2.72 2.07
N CYS A 70 -5.10 -3.82 2.44
CA CYS A 70 -3.99 -4.43 1.73
C CYS A 70 -4.03 -5.94 2.01
N PRO A 71 -3.63 -6.84 1.07
CA PRO A 71 -3.63 -8.29 1.29
C PRO A 71 -2.88 -8.73 2.54
N TYR A 72 -1.86 -7.96 2.95
CA TYR A 72 -1.00 -8.27 4.09
C TYR A 72 -1.40 -7.59 5.40
N MET A 73 -2.47 -6.80 5.40
CA MET A 73 -3.00 -6.23 6.65
C MET A 73 -3.81 -7.29 7.40
N PRO A 74 -3.65 -7.41 8.74
CA PRO A 74 -4.32 -8.46 9.51
C PRO A 74 -5.83 -8.24 9.62
N HIS A 75 -6.29 -6.99 9.61
CA HIS A 75 -7.71 -6.66 9.75
C HIS A 75 -8.49 -6.90 8.45
N SER A 76 -9.65 -7.58 8.56
CA SER A 76 -10.61 -7.74 7.47
C SER A 76 -11.93 -7.03 7.78
N TYR A 77 -12.64 -6.65 6.72
CA TYR A 77 -13.92 -5.93 6.80
C TYR A 77 -15.11 -6.81 6.39
N GLY A 78 -14.90 -8.10 6.24
CA GLY A 78 -15.91 -9.09 5.87
C GLY A 78 -15.51 -9.86 4.61
N HIS A 79 -16.23 -10.98 4.37
CA HIS A 79 -16.07 -11.78 3.16
C HIS A 79 -16.97 -11.22 2.06
N VAL A 80 -16.44 -11.06 0.85
CA VAL A 80 -17.15 -10.35 -0.24
C VAL A 80 -18.44 -11.04 -0.67
N ASP A 81 -18.51 -12.37 -0.58
CA ASP A 81 -19.73 -13.12 -0.91
C ASP A 81 -20.89 -12.87 0.07
N ASN A 82 -20.57 -12.36 1.28
CA ASN A 82 -21.56 -12.08 2.32
C ASN A 82 -21.93 -10.59 2.38
N LEU A 83 -21.38 -9.76 1.49
CA LEU A 83 -21.61 -8.31 1.45
C LEU A 83 -22.48 -7.96 0.24
N SER A 84 -23.59 -7.29 0.50
CA SER A 84 -24.32 -6.60 -0.55
C SER A 84 -23.51 -5.42 -1.10
N GLU A 85 -23.83 -4.95 -2.29
CA GLU A 85 -23.20 -3.77 -2.90
C GLU A 85 -23.25 -2.54 -1.98
N LYS A 86 -24.41 -2.33 -1.31
CA LYS A 86 -24.61 -1.23 -0.39
C LYS A 86 -23.71 -1.34 0.85
N GLU A 87 -23.59 -2.52 1.42
CA GLU A 87 -22.70 -2.75 2.58
C GLU A 87 -21.24 -2.56 2.20
N LEU A 88 -20.83 -3.07 1.02
CA LEU A 88 -19.48 -2.85 0.50
C LEU A 88 -19.15 -1.37 0.36
N LEU A 89 -20.04 -0.59 -0.24
CA LEU A 89 -19.87 0.86 -0.39
C LEU A 89 -19.79 1.54 0.97
N ASN A 90 -20.68 1.22 1.90
CA ASN A 90 -20.69 1.78 3.26
C ASN A 90 -19.36 1.49 3.99
N ILE A 91 -18.80 0.28 3.82
CA ILE A 91 -17.50 -0.08 4.40
C ILE A 91 -16.40 0.79 3.77
N LEU A 92 -16.32 0.84 2.44
CA LEU A 92 -15.27 1.57 1.71
C LEU A 92 -15.30 3.08 1.99
N GLU A 93 -16.47 3.65 2.27
CA GLU A 93 -16.67 5.07 2.61
C GLU A 93 -16.48 5.36 4.10
N SER A 94 -16.42 4.33 4.94
CA SER A 94 -16.32 4.51 6.38
C SER A 94 -14.97 5.10 6.81
N ASN A 95 -14.98 5.93 7.85
CA ASN A 95 -13.75 6.44 8.47
C ASN A 95 -12.84 5.31 8.98
N LYS A 96 -13.42 4.20 9.41
CA LYS A 96 -12.68 3.03 9.86
C LYS A 96 -11.84 2.41 8.74
N TYR A 97 -12.41 2.35 7.51
CA TYR A 97 -11.69 1.82 6.35
C TYR A 97 -10.69 2.84 5.81
N GLN A 98 -11.11 4.09 5.63
CA GLN A 98 -10.31 5.11 4.99
C GLN A 98 -9.20 5.68 5.88
N GLY A 99 -9.36 5.60 7.21
CA GLY A 99 -8.45 6.23 8.18
C GLY A 99 -6.98 5.90 7.99
N ILE A 100 -6.68 4.65 7.64
CA ILE A 100 -5.30 4.22 7.37
C ILE A 100 -4.70 4.91 6.13
N GLY A 101 -5.52 5.30 5.16
CA GLY A 101 -5.12 6.05 3.98
C GLY A 101 -4.63 7.47 4.28
N PHE A 102 -4.88 7.98 5.49
CA PHE A 102 -4.41 9.29 5.94
C PHE A 102 -3.14 9.21 6.81
N VAL A 103 -2.65 8.01 7.12
CA VAL A 103 -1.38 7.83 7.82
C VAL A 103 -0.25 8.02 6.83
N LYS A 104 0.21 9.26 6.69
CA LYS A 104 1.27 9.66 5.76
C LYS A 104 2.64 9.70 6.43
N LYS A 105 3.70 9.83 5.64
CA LYS A 105 5.10 9.81 6.12
C LYS A 105 5.38 10.84 7.21
N ASP A 106 4.72 11.98 7.22
CA ASP A 106 4.87 13.00 8.28
C ASP A 106 4.39 12.52 9.66
N ASN A 107 3.52 11.49 9.71
CA ASN A 107 3.02 10.90 10.94
C ASN A 107 3.89 9.75 11.47
N ILE A 108 4.91 9.33 10.71
CA ILE A 108 5.66 8.10 10.98
C ILE A 108 7.02 8.45 11.57
N LYS A 109 7.33 7.80 12.70
CA LYS A 109 8.62 7.92 13.36
C LYS A 109 9.76 7.70 12.35
N ASP A 110 10.82 8.50 12.45
CA ASP A 110 11.99 8.55 11.58
C ASP A 110 11.68 8.98 10.13
N CYS A 111 10.50 8.64 9.58
CA CYS A 111 10.12 9.07 8.24
C CYS A 111 9.76 10.55 8.17
N CYS A 112 9.24 11.14 9.25
CA CYS A 112 8.82 12.55 9.30
C CYS A 112 9.95 13.54 9.03
N ILE A 113 11.20 13.16 9.32
CA ILE A 113 12.41 13.96 9.06
C ILE A 113 13.17 13.50 7.81
N CYS A 114 12.73 12.42 7.16
CA CYS A 114 13.41 11.86 5.99
C CYS A 114 13.24 12.76 4.77
N GLU A 115 14.33 13.10 4.08
CA GLU A 115 14.33 13.89 2.87
C GLU A 115 13.57 13.21 1.71
N PHE A 116 13.51 11.87 1.71
CA PHE A 116 12.84 11.08 0.68
C PHE A 116 11.35 10.84 0.95
N ARG A 117 10.78 11.37 2.05
CA ARG A 117 9.41 11.03 2.49
C ARG A 117 8.33 11.25 1.44
N TYR A 118 8.51 12.23 0.57
CA TYR A 118 7.51 12.56 -0.46
C TYR A 118 7.79 11.90 -1.83
N ALA A 119 8.86 11.13 -1.94
CA ALA A 119 9.18 10.31 -3.11
C ALA A 119 9.07 8.80 -2.81
N CYS A 120 8.98 8.43 -1.54
CA CYS A 120 9.03 7.06 -1.06
C CYS A 120 7.63 6.47 -0.89
N PHE A 121 7.43 5.22 -1.34
CA PHE A 121 6.25 4.44 -1.00
C PHE A 121 6.18 4.15 0.49
N ASP A 122 4.96 4.18 1.03
CA ASP A 122 4.73 3.94 2.44
C ASP A 122 3.99 2.63 2.71
N CYS A 123 4.71 1.62 3.18
CA CYS A 123 4.11 0.36 3.59
C CYS A 123 3.70 0.39 5.06
N ARG A 124 2.39 0.17 5.34
CA ARG A 124 1.85 0.05 6.70
C ARG A 124 1.53 -1.39 7.10
N ALA A 125 1.66 -2.36 6.19
CA ALA A 125 1.50 -3.77 6.48
C ALA A 125 2.75 -4.38 7.15
N PHE A 126 3.94 -3.88 6.78
CA PHE A 126 5.22 -4.32 7.34
C PHE A 126 5.90 -3.12 8.01
N THR A 127 5.71 -3.01 9.32
CA THR A 127 6.28 -1.93 10.14
C THR A 127 7.18 -2.49 11.21
N GLN A 128 8.14 -1.69 11.67
CA GLN A 128 8.90 -2.03 12.87
C GLN A 128 7.93 -2.08 14.06
N ASP A 129 8.16 -2.99 14.99
CA ASP A 129 7.37 -3.14 16.23
C ASP A 129 5.86 -3.39 16.03
N ASN A 130 5.42 -3.76 14.82
CA ASN A 130 4.01 -3.91 14.46
C ASN A 130 3.13 -2.68 14.79
N ASN A 131 3.74 -1.52 14.93
CA ASN A 131 3.06 -0.26 15.21
C ASN A 131 2.82 0.50 13.90
N LEU A 132 1.58 0.97 13.71
CA LEU A 132 1.15 1.69 12.51
C LEU A 132 2.00 2.95 12.23
N TYR A 133 2.54 3.58 13.25
CA TYR A 133 3.33 4.81 13.17
C TYR A 133 4.84 4.57 13.20
N SER A 134 5.27 3.32 13.20
CA SER A 134 6.70 2.98 13.12
C SER A 134 7.19 2.98 11.68
N LYS A 135 8.49 3.12 11.52
CA LYS A 135 9.19 3.05 10.24
C LYS A 135 8.86 1.74 9.49
N PRO A 136 8.76 1.73 8.15
CA PRO A 136 8.62 0.51 7.37
C PRO A 136 9.75 -0.48 7.68
N LEU A 137 9.40 -1.75 7.91
CA LEU A 137 10.36 -2.81 8.30
C LEU A 137 11.48 -2.99 7.26
N LYS A 138 11.14 -2.85 5.98
CA LYS A 138 12.07 -3.05 4.85
C LYS A 138 12.76 -1.74 4.41
N CYS A 139 12.83 -0.76 5.29
CA CYS A 139 13.56 0.49 5.05
C CYS A 139 14.90 0.48 5.79
N ASN A 140 15.99 0.44 5.03
CA ASN A 140 17.36 0.45 5.57
C ASN A 140 18.00 1.83 5.60
N TYR A 141 17.28 2.86 5.24
CA TYR A 141 17.79 4.22 5.27
C TYR A 141 17.72 4.80 6.69
N ASN A 142 18.82 5.40 7.14
CA ASN A 142 18.85 6.16 8.38
C ASN A 142 18.80 7.65 8.06
N PRO A 143 17.68 8.36 8.33
CA PRO A 143 17.53 9.77 7.98
C PRO A 143 18.35 10.72 8.89
N TYR A 144 18.84 10.24 10.03
CA TYR A 144 19.67 11.05 10.93
C TYR A 144 21.13 11.14 10.47
N THR A 145 21.60 10.11 9.75
CA THR A 145 22.98 10.04 9.26
C THR A 145 23.09 10.13 7.74
N GLY A 146 21.96 10.07 7.02
CA GLY A 146 21.94 10.09 5.56
C GLY A 146 22.48 8.81 4.92
N VAL A 147 22.52 7.68 5.64
CA VAL A 147 23.19 6.46 5.20
C VAL A 147 22.21 5.32 4.97
N TRP A 148 22.40 4.60 3.87
CA TRP A 148 21.75 3.30 3.61
C TRP A 148 22.57 2.19 4.27
N ILE A 149 21.92 1.42 5.14
CA ILE A 149 22.53 0.26 5.79
C ILE A 149 22.41 -0.94 4.83
N GLU A 150 23.53 -1.53 4.43
CA GLU A 150 23.51 -2.77 3.65
C GLU A 150 22.97 -3.91 4.50
N ILE A 151 21.95 -4.62 4.01
CA ILE A 151 21.52 -5.89 4.59
C ILE A 151 22.53 -6.94 4.12
N LYS A 152 23.27 -7.48 5.05
CA LYS A 152 24.12 -8.65 4.81
C LYS A 152 23.28 -9.92 4.67
#